data_147d3ceffb9fcf4537fd1efd4ff88f1d
#
_entry.id   147d3ceffb9fcf4537fd1efd4ff88f1d
#
_cell.length_a   1.000
_cell.length_b   1.000
_cell.length_c   1.000
_cell.angle_alpha   90.00
_cell.angle_beta   90.00
_cell.angle_gamma   90.00
#
_symmetry.space_group_name_H-M   'P 1'
#
loop_
_entity.id
_entity.type
_entity.pdbx_description
1 polymer ?
#
loop_
_entity_poly.entity_id
_entity_poly.type
_entity_poly.pdbx_seq_one_letter_code
_entity_poly.pdbx_strand_id
1 'polypeptide(L)'
;SVHGIAKYLPVAYTGPLFVKEVEALSRVVENEVHPLVFLFGGMRRPETKFDVLSAQLGKADNLMVAGVIGNTFLKAAGKALGKSLYLPELVEAASDLLQKAENENKSILMPTDVVCGTSMDDESPAIVKSVDEIESDELVMDIGPETVRVFTKQLSNAKTVVWSGPMGIVELEQFANGTSTVAKTI
;
A
#
# COMPACT_ATOMS: atom_id res chain seq x y z
N SER A 1 -2.25 -22.29 -15.79
CA SER A 1 -3.02 -21.26 -15.13
C SER A 1 -4.51 -21.46 -15.38
N VAL A 2 -5.35 -21.00 -14.46
CA VAL A 2 -6.83 -21.16 -14.50
C VAL A 2 -7.42 -20.61 -15.80
N HIS A 3 -6.93 -19.46 -16.26
CA HIS A 3 -7.39 -18.81 -17.51
C HIS A 3 -7.07 -19.62 -18.78
N GLY A 4 -5.89 -20.23 -18.85
CA GLY A 4 -5.48 -20.98 -20.05
C GLY A 4 -6.34 -22.21 -20.30
N ILE A 5 -6.58 -23.01 -19.25
CA ILE A 5 -7.33 -24.26 -19.38
C ILE A 5 -8.81 -24.04 -19.75
N ALA A 6 -9.41 -22.98 -19.21
CA ALA A 6 -10.82 -22.65 -19.46
C ALA A 6 -11.11 -22.36 -20.95
N LYS A 7 -10.12 -21.89 -21.71
CA LYS A 7 -10.26 -21.64 -23.17
C LYS A 7 -10.47 -22.89 -24.01
N TYR A 8 -10.08 -24.05 -23.50
CA TYR A 8 -10.12 -25.32 -24.23
C TYR A 8 -11.21 -26.29 -23.72
N LEU A 9 -11.99 -25.83 -22.73
CA LEU A 9 -13.11 -26.61 -22.19
C LEU A 9 -14.42 -26.11 -22.77
N PRO A 10 -15.34 -27.03 -23.13
CA PRO A 10 -16.66 -26.66 -23.65
C PRO A 10 -17.51 -25.90 -22.63
N VAL A 11 -17.29 -26.15 -21.33
CA VAL A 11 -17.93 -25.47 -20.21
C VAL A 11 -16.92 -25.37 -19.06
N ALA A 12 -16.88 -24.20 -18.42
CA ALA A 12 -16.07 -23.97 -17.23
C ALA A 12 -17.01 -23.49 -16.10
N TYR A 13 -16.89 -24.12 -14.94
CA TYR A 13 -17.64 -23.78 -13.74
C TYR A 13 -16.72 -23.15 -12.70
N THR A 14 -17.24 -22.19 -11.93
CA THR A 14 -16.53 -21.58 -10.81
C THR A 14 -17.15 -22.03 -9.49
N GLY A 15 -16.30 -22.23 -8.49
CA GLY A 15 -16.76 -22.55 -7.13
C GLY A 15 -17.37 -21.32 -6.43
N PRO A 16 -18.17 -21.54 -5.36
CA PRO A 16 -18.89 -20.47 -4.66
C PRO A 16 -17.96 -19.42 -4.03
N LEU A 17 -16.76 -19.79 -3.61
CA LEU A 17 -15.77 -18.84 -3.09
C LEU A 17 -15.32 -17.86 -4.19
N PHE A 18 -15.00 -18.38 -5.38
CA PHE A 18 -14.59 -17.54 -6.51
C PHE A 18 -15.70 -16.57 -6.91
N VAL A 19 -16.96 -17.03 -6.92
CA VAL A 19 -18.13 -16.17 -7.20
C VAL A 19 -18.22 -15.04 -6.18
N LYS A 20 -18.10 -15.32 -4.87
CA LYS A 20 -18.12 -14.31 -3.80
C LYS A 20 -17.00 -13.28 -3.94
N GLU A 21 -15.80 -13.72 -4.30
CA GLU A 21 -14.65 -12.80 -4.50
C GLU A 21 -14.87 -11.90 -5.71
N VAL A 22 -15.35 -12.46 -6.83
CA VAL A 22 -15.69 -11.68 -8.03
C VAL A 22 -16.80 -10.67 -7.71
N GLU A 23 -17.86 -11.06 -7.03
CA GLU A 23 -18.95 -10.16 -6.63
C GLU A 23 -18.46 -9.05 -5.70
N ALA A 24 -17.56 -9.35 -4.75
CA ALA A 24 -16.99 -8.35 -3.85
C ALA A 24 -16.14 -7.33 -4.61
N LEU A 25 -15.29 -7.78 -5.54
CA LEU A 25 -14.45 -6.90 -6.35
C LEU A 25 -15.27 -6.11 -7.38
N SER A 26 -16.29 -6.72 -8.00
CA SER A 26 -17.18 -6.04 -8.94
C SER A 26 -17.94 -4.88 -8.28
N ARG A 27 -18.33 -5.01 -7.02
CA ARG A 27 -18.96 -3.90 -6.26
C ARG A 27 -18.05 -2.69 -6.16
N VAL A 28 -16.74 -2.90 -5.99
CA VAL A 28 -15.76 -1.81 -5.93
C VAL A 28 -15.59 -1.13 -7.30
N VAL A 29 -15.74 -1.87 -8.40
CA VAL A 29 -15.50 -1.37 -9.76
C VAL A 29 -16.76 -0.76 -10.37
N GLU A 30 -17.92 -1.36 -10.13
CA GLU A 30 -19.19 -1.04 -10.81
C GLU A 30 -20.13 -0.18 -9.97
N ASN A 31 -20.06 -0.30 -8.63
CA ASN A 31 -20.96 0.37 -7.69
C ASN A 31 -20.17 0.99 -6.54
N GLU A 32 -19.28 1.89 -6.87
CA GLU A 32 -18.41 2.57 -5.90
C GLU A 32 -19.25 3.34 -4.86
N VAL A 33 -19.05 3.02 -3.59
CA VAL A 33 -19.66 3.77 -2.48
C VAL A 33 -18.59 4.63 -1.82
N HIS A 34 -18.75 5.93 -1.94
CA HIS A 34 -17.81 6.93 -1.44
C HIS A 34 -18.08 7.32 0.03
N PRO A 35 -17.06 7.68 0.79
CA PRO A 35 -15.66 7.81 0.39
C PRO A 35 -14.99 6.43 0.13
N LEU A 36 -14.33 6.32 -1.03
CA LEU A 36 -13.58 5.14 -1.49
C LEU A 36 -12.10 5.34 -1.18
N VAL A 37 -11.52 4.41 -0.40
CA VAL A 37 -10.13 4.44 0.01
C VAL A 37 -9.39 3.21 -0.51
N PHE A 38 -8.26 3.43 -1.18
CA PHE A 38 -7.30 2.38 -1.52
C PHE A 38 -6.07 2.49 -0.64
N LEU A 39 -5.63 1.37 -0.09
CA LEU A 39 -4.42 1.27 0.72
C LEU A 39 -3.51 0.18 0.16
N PHE A 40 -2.33 0.58 -0.31
CA PHE A 40 -1.34 -0.30 -0.92
C PHE A 40 -0.10 -0.40 -0.04
N GLY A 41 0.21 -1.63 0.36
CA GLY A 41 1.43 -1.97 1.09
C GLY A 41 2.07 -3.24 0.58
N GLY A 42 3.07 -3.74 1.34
CA GLY A 42 3.77 -4.98 1.03
C GLY A 42 4.58 -4.94 -0.26
N MET A 43 5.09 -6.11 -0.66
CA MET A 43 6.07 -6.26 -1.76
C MET A 43 5.59 -7.17 -2.90
N ARG A 44 4.51 -7.94 -2.72
CA ARG A 44 4.08 -8.92 -3.72
C ARG A 44 3.40 -8.24 -4.91
N ARG A 45 3.79 -8.63 -6.15
CA ARG A 45 3.25 -8.16 -7.43
C ARG A 45 3.15 -6.64 -7.51
N PRO A 46 4.28 -5.95 -7.36
CA PRO A 46 4.29 -4.49 -7.27
C PRO A 46 3.78 -3.83 -8.56
N GLU A 47 4.11 -4.37 -9.74
CA GLU A 47 3.68 -3.83 -11.04
C GLU A 47 2.15 -3.79 -11.11
N THR A 48 1.47 -4.89 -10.74
CA THR A 48 0.00 -4.93 -10.72
C THR A 48 -0.60 -3.90 -9.76
N LYS A 49 0.07 -3.62 -8.64
CA LYS A 49 -0.39 -2.59 -7.70
C LYS A 49 -0.25 -1.18 -8.29
N PHE A 50 0.82 -0.91 -9.00
CA PHE A 50 1.01 0.37 -9.70
C PHE A 50 -0.02 0.56 -10.82
N ASP A 51 -0.35 -0.49 -11.58
CA ASP A 51 -1.40 -0.45 -12.60
C ASP A 51 -2.76 -0.09 -11.96
N VAL A 52 -3.11 -0.74 -10.85
CA VAL A 52 -4.36 -0.45 -10.12
C VAL A 52 -4.33 0.96 -9.54
N LEU A 53 -3.22 1.39 -8.93
CA LEU A 53 -3.04 2.73 -8.38
C LEU A 53 -3.28 3.80 -9.44
N SER A 54 -2.66 3.63 -10.62
CA SER A 54 -2.83 4.54 -11.76
C SER A 54 -4.28 4.59 -12.25
N ALA A 55 -4.94 3.43 -12.34
CA ALA A 55 -6.32 3.33 -12.79
C ALA A 55 -7.33 3.95 -11.79
N GLN A 56 -7.01 3.92 -10.49
CA GLN A 56 -7.90 4.41 -9.43
C GLN A 56 -7.64 5.85 -9.02
N LEU A 57 -6.58 6.50 -9.51
CA LEU A 57 -6.20 7.86 -9.10
C LEU A 57 -7.33 8.87 -9.29
N GLY A 58 -8.05 8.79 -10.43
CA GLY A 58 -9.18 9.69 -10.71
C GLY A 58 -10.46 9.36 -9.95
N LYS A 59 -10.62 8.14 -9.44
CA LYS A 59 -11.86 7.63 -8.84
C LYS A 59 -11.83 7.61 -7.32
N ALA A 60 -10.70 7.20 -6.72
CA ALA A 60 -10.56 7.13 -5.27
C ALA A 60 -10.63 8.52 -4.62
N ASP A 61 -11.25 8.58 -3.44
CA ASP A 61 -11.20 9.78 -2.60
C ASP A 61 -9.85 9.89 -1.89
N ASN A 62 -9.27 8.76 -1.49
CA ASN A 62 -7.93 8.69 -0.93
C ASN A 62 -7.18 7.48 -1.47
N LEU A 63 -5.94 7.71 -1.89
CA LEU A 63 -4.95 6.69 -2.18
C LEU A 63 -3.86 6.77 -1.12
N MET A 64 -3.58 5.66 -0.45
CA MET A 64 -2.59 5.55 0.60
C MET A 64 -1.56 4.48 0.25
N VAL A 65 -0.28 4.77 0.47
CA VAL A 65 0.82 3.86 0.18
C VAL A 65 1.73 3.68 1.39
N ALA A 66 2.16 2.43 1.63
CA ALA A 66 3.05 2.07 2.72
C ALA A 66 3.91 0.85 2.34
N GLY A 67 4.74 0.36 3.26
CA GLY A 67 5.65 -0.76 3.00
C GLY A 67 6.57 -0.47 1.82
N VAL A 68 6.96 -1.49 1.08
CA VAL A 68 7.88 -1.34 -0.08
C VAL A 68 7.29 -0.44 -1.17
N ILE A 69 5.96 -0.44 -1.36
CA ILE A 69 5.29 0.49 -2.27
C ILE A 69 5.48 1.93 -1.77
N GLY A 70 5.18 2.19 -0.49
CA GLY A 70 5.38 3.52 0.12
C GLY A 70 6.83 3.99 0.04
N ASN A 71 7.79 3.11 0.31
CA ASN A 71 9.22 3.41 0.16
C ASN A 71 9.57 3.81 -1.28
N THR A 72 8.97 3.17 -2.28
CA THR A 72 9.19 3.53 -3.70
C THR A 72 8.68 4.94 -3.99
N PHE A 73 7.52 5.31 -3.46
CA PHE A 73 6.98 6.68 -3.57
C PHE A 73 7.82 7.70 -2.80
N LEU A 74 8.30 7.37 -1.59
CA LEU A 74 9.22 8.22 -0.84
C LEU A 74 10.52 8.45 -1.61
N LYS A 75 11.05 7.40 -2.25
CA LYS A 75 12.25 7.51 -3.11
C LYS A 75 11.99 8.41 -4.31
N ALA A 76 10.85 8.27 -4.97
CA ALA A 76 10.42 9.14 -6.07
C ALA A 76 10.27 10.62 -5.63
N ALA A 77 9.84 10.84 -4.38
CA ALA A 77 9.78 12.16 -3.76
C ALA A 77 11.15 12.68 -3.26
N GLY A 78 12.25 11.98 -3.57
CA GLY A 78 13.62 12.42 -3.25
C GLY A 78 14.08 12.12 -1.83
N LYS A 79 13.35 11.29 -1.05
CA LYS A 79 13.75 10.95 0.31
C LYS A 79 14.92 9.96 0.34
N ALA A 80 15.80 10.10 1.33
CA ALA A 80 16.80 9.10 1.66
C ALA A 80 16.12 7.92 2.39
N LEU A 81 16.47 6.69 2.05
CA LEU A 81 15.82 5.50 2.60
C LEU A 81 16.82 4.53 3.27
N GLY A 82 18.07 4.94 3.46
CA GLY A 82 19.11 4.07 4.00
C GLY A 82 19.24 2.77 3.22
N LYS A 83 19.16 1.63 3.93
CA LYS A 83 19.17 0.27 3.36
C LYS A 83 17.76 -0.28 3.06
N SER A 84 16.71 0.54 3.19
CA SER A 84 15.32 0.10 3.02
C SER A 84 15.05 -0.46 1.64
N LEU A 85 14.20 -1.49 1.60
CA LEU A 85 13.73 -2.04 0.34
C LEU A 85 12.77 -1.06 -0.36
N TYR A 86 13.00 -0.84 -1.63
CA TYR A 86 12.12 -0.16 -2.56
C TYR A 86 12.28 -0.80 -3.95
N LEU A 87 11.54 -0.37 -4.94
CA LEU A 87 11.50 -0.93 -6.30
C LEU A 87 12.13 0.06 -7.28
N PRO A 88 13.44 -0.06 -7.57
CA PRO A 88 14.15 0.90 -8.42
C PRO A 88 13.50 1.08 -9.80
N GLU A 89 12.99 -0.01 -10.37
CA GLU A 89 12.33 -0.05 -11.68
C GLU A 89 10.98 0.67 -11.72
N LEU A 90 10.38 0.97 -10.56
CA LEU A 90 9.09 1.67 -10.43
C LEU A 90 9.20 3.10 -9.89
N VAL A 91 10.41 3.59 -9.62
CA VAL A 91 10.61 4.95 -9.09
C VAL A 91 10.14 6.01 -10.09
N GLU A 92 10.43 5.84 -11.38
CA GLU A 92 9.96 6.75 -12.43
C GLU A 92 8.43 6.74 -12.53
N ALA A 93 7.81 5.56 -12.55
CA ALA A 93 6.35 5.42 -12.55
C ALA A 93 5.69 6.03 -11.30
N ALA A 94 6.34 5.91 -10.13
CA ALA A 94 5.87 6.57 -8.91
C ALA A 94 5.94 8.09 -9.02
N SER A 95 7.03 8.63 -9.58
CA SER A 95 7.18 10.08 -9.83
C SER A 95 6.09 10.60 -10.77
N ASP A 96 5.83 9.89 -11.87
CA ASP A 96 4.78 10.24 -12.83
C ASP A 96 3.39 10.24 -12.17
N LEU A 97 3.12 9.27 -11.29
CA LEU A 97 1.85 9.19 -10.56
C LEU A 97 1.71 10.33 -9.55
N LEU A 98 2.78 10.73 -8.85
CA LEU A 98 2.76 11.89 -7.95
C LEU A 98 2.46 13.17 -8.72
N GLN A 99 3.12 13.38 -9.85
CA GLN A 99 2.89 14.54 -10.71
C GLN A 99 1.48 14.57 -11.31
N LYS A 100 0.98 13.41 -11.75
CA LYS A 100 -0.39 13.27 -12.23
C LYS A 100 -1.41 13.58 -11.14
N ALA A 101 -1.19 13.07 -9.92
CA ALA A 101 -2.05 13.37 -8.77
C ALA A 101 -2.11 14.88 -8.50
N GLU A 102 -0.97 15.57 -8.49
CA GLU A 102 -0.89 17.03 -8.31
C GLU A 102 -1.66 17.77 -9.41
N ASN A 103 -1.45 17.41 -10.68
CA ASN A 103 -2.14 18.02 -11.82
C ASN A 103 -3.66 17.84 -11.78
N GLU A 104 -4.14 16.73 -11.22
CA GLU A 104 -5.57 16.41 -11.06
C GLU A 104 -6.17 16.91 -9.73
N ASN A 105 -5.41 17.67 -8.91
CA ASN A 105 -5.78 18.06 -7.55
C ASN A 105 -6.17 16.87 -6.66
N LYS A 106 -5.50 15.75 -6.85
CA LYS A 106 -5.59 14.54 -6.05
C LYS A 106 -4.36 14.39 -5.18
N SER A 107 -4.41 13.54 -4.17
CA SER A 107 -3.25 13.26 -3.35
C SER A 107 -3.04 11.75 -3.18
N ILE A 108 -1.77 11.36 -3.20
CA ILE A 108 -1.34 10.04 -2.76
C ILE A 108 -0.72 10.23 -1.38
N LEU A 109 -1.37 9.70 -0.35
CA LEU A 109 -0.91 9.82 1.02
C LEU A 109 0.25 8.85 1.25
N MET A 110 1.41 9.41 1.53
CA MET A 110 2.65 8.69 1.85
C MET A 110 2.93 8.77 3.35
N PRO A 111 3.77 7.88 3.92
CA PRO A 111 4.26 8.04 5.27
C PRO A 111 4.97 9.38 5.47
N THR A 112 4.73 10.02 6.60
CA THR A 112 5.44 11.22 7.07
C THR A 112 6.45 10.87 8.15
N ASP A 113 6.21 9.78 8.87
CA ASP A 113 7.09 9.14 9.82
C ASP A 113 7.07 7.63 9.65
N VAL A 114 8.12 6.99 10.08
CA VAL A 114 8.38 5.56 9.92
C VAL A 114 8.96 4.97 11.18
N VAL A 115 8.91 3.64 11.30
CA VAL A 115 9.66 2.89 12.30
C VAL A 115 10.84 2.23 11.62
N CYS A 116 12.04 2.63 12.02
CA CYS A 116 13.29 2.12 11.49
C CYS A 116 13.90 1.08 12.41
N GLY A 117 14.62 0.14 11.81
CA GLY A 117 15.51 -0.80 12.47
C GLY A 117 16.82 -0.91 11.72
N THR A 118 17.79 -1.67 12.28
CA THR A 118 19.11 -1.89 11.67
C THR A 118 19.28 -3.28 11.09
N SER A 119 18.40 -4.22 11.45
CA SER A 119 18.37 -5.63 10.99
C SER A 119 16.94 -6.15 10.95
N MET A 120 16.71 -7.22 10.15
CA MET A 120 15.39 -7.86 10.04
C MET A 120 15.27 -9.03 11.01
N ASP A 121 15.36 -8.76 12.30
CA ASP A 121 15.26 -9.74 13.38
C ASP A 121 14.57 -9.16 14.62
N ASP A 122 14.29 -10.01 15.61
CA ASP A 122 13.58 -9.65 16.83
C ASP A 122 14.41 -8.74 17.77
N GLU A 123 15.74 -8.69 17.60
CA GLU A 123 16.65 -7.88 18.41
C GLU A 123 16.83 -6.46 17.85
N SER A 124 16.36 -6.21 16.64
CA SER A 124 16.46 -4.90 15.98
C SER A 124 15.68 -3.84 16.75
N PRO A 125 16.30 -2.71 17.10
CA PRO A 125 15.59 -1.61 17.74
C PRO A 125 14.51 -1.04 16.83
N ALA A 126 13.36 -0.70 17.39
CA ALA A 126 12.27 -0.03 16.66
C ALA A 126 12.29 1.46 17.01
N ILE A 127 12.83 2.28 16.11
CA ILE A 127 13.03 3.72 16.32
C ILE A 127 12.09 4.50 15.40
N VAL A 128 11.23 5.33 15.99
CA VAL A 128 10.36 6.24 15.23
C VAL A 128 11.18 7.43 14.72
N LYS A 129 11.09 7.70 13.43
CA LYS A 129 11.78 8.80 12.77
C LYS A 129 10.88 9.49 11.73
N SER A 130 11.11 10.79 11.51
CA SER A 130 10.62 11.46 10.32
C SER A 130 11.24 10.82 9.07
N VAL A 131 10.50 10.80 7.96
CA VAL A 131 11.04 10.34 6.66
C VAL A 131 12.24 11.17 6.16
N ASP A 132 12.49 12.32 6.76
CA ASP A 132 13.63 13.18 6.46
C ASP A 132 14.89 12.86 7.32
N GLU A 133 14.76 11.98 8.31
CA GLU A 133 15.81 11.67 9.29
C GLU A 133 16.32 10.22 9.21
N ILE A 134 15.96 9.50 8.15
CA ILE A 134 16.39 8.11 7.94
C ILE A 134 17.89 8.08 7.63
N GLU A 135 18.65 7.33 8.43
CA GLU A 135 20.08 7.21 8.29
C GLU A 135 20.49 6.14 7.26
N SER A 136 21.76 6.20 6.84
CA SER A 136 22.24 5.38 5.72
C SER A 136 22.30 3.88 6.00
N ASP A 137 22.35 3.47 7.26
CA ASP A 137 22.40 2.08 7.71
C ASP A 137 21.05 1.52 8.18
N GLU A 138 20.01 2.34 8.19
CA GLU A 138 18.67 1.98 8.65
C GLU A 138 17.77 1.37 7.58
N LEU A 139 16.78 0.62 8.04
CA LEU A 139 15.73 -0.02 7.27
C LEU A 139 14.38 0.50 7.74
N VAL A 140 13.57 1.04 6.84
CA VAL A 140 12.16 1.34 7.11
C VAL A 140 11.40 0.02 7.18
N MET A 141 10.83 -0.28 8.34
CA MET A 141 10.22 -1.57 8.64
C MET A 141 8.73 -1.49 9.00
N ASP A 142 8.22 -0.30 9.39
CA ASP A 142 6.79 -0.01 9.57
C ASP A 142 6.53 1.48 9.37
N ILE A 143 5.26 1.86 9.29
CA ILE A 143 4.82 3.26 9.34
C ILE A 143 4.82 3.75 10.79
N GLY A 144 5.17 5.03 10.96
CA GLY A 144 5.21 5.67 12.28
C GLY A 144 3.83 6.06 12.81
N PRO A 145 3.75 6.48 14.09
CA PRO A 145 2.48 6.76 14.77
C PRO A 145 1.71 7.94 14.15
N GLU A 146 2.37 8.95 13.61
CA GLU A 146 1.68 10.07 12.95
C GLU A 146 1.08 9.63 11.62
N THR A 147 1.79 8.83 10.83
CA THR A 147 1.27 8.20 9.62
C THR A 147 0.06 7.32 9.93
N VAL A 148 0.15 6.49 10.98
CA VAL A 148 -0.98 5.67 11.48
C VAL A 148 -2.18 6.56 11.80
N ARG A 149 -1.97 7.66 12.52
CA ARG A 149 -3.04 8.62 12.87
C ARG A 149 -3.72 9.20 11.63
N VAL A 150 -2.94 9.60 10.63
CA VAL A 150 -3.48 10.14 9.37
C VAL A 150 -4.26 9.08 8.61
N PHE A 151 -3.71 7.87 8.47
CA PHE A 151 -4.33 6.79 7.73
C PHE A 151 -5.63 6.33 8.39
N THR A 152 -5.63 6.11 9.71
CA THR A 152 -6.83 5.69 10.45
C THR A 152 -7.94 6.74 10.40
N LYS A 153 -7.60 8.02 10.41
CA LYS A 153 -8.58 9.10 10.23
C LYS A 153 -9.30 9.00 8.87
N GLN A 154 -8.58 8.71 7.80
CA GLN A 154 -9.19 8.54 6.47
C GLN A 154 -10.04 7.26 6.41
N LEU A 155 -9.52 6.15 6.95
CA LEU A 155 -10.22 4.87 6.98
C LEU A 155 -11.51 4.91 7.79
N SER A 156 -11.53 5.57 8.95
CA SER A 156 -12.72 5.71 9.79
C SER A 156 -13.89 6.43 9.11
N ASN A 157 -13.61 7.24 8.10
CA ASN A 157 -14.63 7.95 7.32
C ASN A 157 -15.02 7.20 6.02
N ALA A 158 -14.28 6.14 5.65
CA ALA A 158 -14.49 5.41 4.43
C ALA A 158 -15.80 4.61 4.44
N LYS A 159 -16.43 4.49 3.28
CA LYS A 159 -17.55 3.57 3.05
C LYS A 159 -17.11 2.32 2.30
N THR A 160 -16.04 2.45 1.53
CA THR A 160 -15.42 1.33 0.84
C THR A 160 -13.90 1.42 1.04
N VAL A 161 -13.31 0.29 1.47
CA VAL A 161 -11.86 0.17 1.64
C VAL A 161 -11.35 -1.00 0.80
N VAL A 162 -10.34 -0.73 -0.02
CA VAL A 162 -9.58 -1.77 -0.74
C VAL A 162 -8.16 -1.76 -0.21
N TRP A 163 -7.79 -2.84 0.46
CA TRP A 163 -6.49 -2.96 1.10
C TRP A 163 -5.68 -4.12 0.52
N SER A 164 -4.44 -3.82 0.10
CA SER A 164 -3.54 -4.80 -0.52
C SER A 164 -2.14 -4.76 0.08
N GLY A 165 -1.85 -5.69 0.98
CA GLY A 165 -0.55 -5.91 1.62
C GLY A 165 -0.33 -5.11 2.91
N PRO A 166 0.56 -5.58 3.80
CA PRO A 166 0.81 -4.97 5.10
C PRO A 166 1.54 -3.64 5.00
N MET A 167 1.50 -2.85 6.08
CA MET A 167 2.18 -1.56 6.18
C MET A 167 3.65 -1.71 6.57
N GLY A 168 3.95 -2.72 7.38
CA GLY A 168 5.28 -3.04 7.88
C GLY A 168 5.57 -4.53 7.84
N ILE A 169 6.62 -4.97 8.50
CA ILE A 169 7.06 -6.36 8.62
C ILE A 169 6.32 -7.00 9.78
N VAL A 170 5.12 -7.55 9.49
CA VAL A 170 4.20 -8.09 10.51
C VAL A 170 4.70 -9.33 11.22
N GLU A 171 5.70 -9.99 10.67
CA GLU A 171 6.38 -11.14 11.25
C GLU A 171 7.23 -10.76 12.48
N LEU A 172 7.60 -9.48 12.62
CA LEU A 172 8.34 -8.93 13.75
C LEU A 172 7.41 -8.04 14.58
N GLU A 173 7.18 -8.41 15.85
CA GLU A 173 6.17 -7.76 16.71
C GLU A 173 6.38 -6.25 16.83
N GLN A 174 7.64 -5.80 16.95
CA GLN A 174 8.00 -4.39 17.07
C GLN A 174 7.73 -3.55 15.81
N PHE A 175 7.47 -4.20 14.65
CA PHE A 175 7.19 -3.56 13.35
C PHE A 175 5.80 -3.94 12.78
N ALA A 176 4.92 -4.49 13.61
CA ALA A 176 3.57 -4.90 13.22
C ALA A 176 2.47 -3.90 13.60
N ASN A 177 2.80 -2.84 14.35
CA ASN A 177 1.83 -1.92 14.92
C ASN A 177 1.03 -1.16 13.86
N GLY A 178 1.68 -0.68 12.80
CA GLY A 178 1.02 0.04 11.71
C GLY A 178 -0.08 -0.81 11.07
N THR A 179 0.27 -2.03 10.68
CA THR A 179 -0.68 -2.99 10.09
C THR A 179 -1.81 -3.35 11.05
N SER A 180 -1.48 -3.66 12.32
CA SER A 180 -2.46 -4.05 13.34
C SER A 180 -3.46 -2.94 13.64
N THR A 181 -3.00 -1.69 13.71
CA THR A 181 -3.85 -0.53 14.00
C THR A 181 -4.75 -0.21 12.82
N VAL A 182 -4.22 -0.26 11.60
CA VAL A 182 -5.02 -0.12 10.37
C VAL A 182 -6.10 -1.20 10.30
N ALA A 183 -5.75 -2.46 10.54
CA ALA A 183 -6.70 -3.58 10.52
C ALA A 183 -7.84 -3.44 11.55
N LYS A 184 -7.56 -2.88 12.72
CA LYS A 184 -8.58 -2.64 13.77
C LYS A 184 -9.49 -1.46 13.47
N THR A 185 -9.11 -0.59 12.54
CA THR A 185 -9.86 0.60 12.16
C THR A 185 -10.90 0.31 11.09
N ILE A 186 -10.66 -0.69 10.24
CA ILE A 186 -11.56 -1.18 9.18
C ILE A 186 -12.62 -2.13 9.76
#